data_8376acb148c24d8af3dc33230584c5f2
#
_entry.id   8376acb148c24d8af3dc33230584c5f2
#
_cell.length_a   1.000
_cell.length_b   1.000
_cell.length_c   1.000
_cell.angle_alpha   90.00
_cell.angle_beta   90.00
_cell.angle_gamma   90.00
#
_symmetry.space_group_name_H-M   'P 1'
#
loop_
_entity.id
_entity.type
_entity.pdbx_description
1 polymer ?
#
loop_
_entity_poly.entity_id
_entity_poly.type
_entity_poly.pdbx_seq_one_letter_code
_entity_poly.pdbx_strand_id
1 'polypeptide(L)'
;IEALRGKMEEDVKQVVLELGAHMIKLAGKGNSIEENKKKMLENIQNGKALEKFKQLIQNQNGDVLYIDEPEKFEKSKYVISVICEKDGYITSIDAEQIGRLSVFLGAGRIKKEDEIDKTVGIVLEKKVGDKVYTGDVIAYIHANDKEKANEAVERIKKIYKIENKIPEIKKTIIKII
;
A
#
# COMPACT_ATOMS: atom_id res chain seq x y z
N ILE A 1 7.33 3.96 6.15
CA ILE A 1 7.51 4.84 7.34
C ILE A 1 6.44 4.53 8.38
N GLU A 2 5.16 4.55 8.04
CA GLU A 2 4.07 4.26 8.98
C GLU A 2 4.17 2.85 9.57
N ALA A 3 4.51 1.85 8.75
CA ALA A 3 4.75 0.48 9.21
C ALA A 3 5.88 0.39 10.25
N LEU A 4 7.00 1.11 10.01
CA LEU A 4 8.13 1.18 10.94
C LEU A 4 7.82 1.98 12.21
N ARG A 5 6.78 2.81 12.18
CA ARG A 5 6.22 3.51 13.35
C ARG A 5 5.16 2.68 14.09
N GLY A 6 4.97 1.41 13.70
CA GLY A 6 4.03 0.49 14.33
C GLY A 6 2.61 0.51 13.74
N LYS A 7 2.36 1.32 12.72
CA LYS A 7 1.07 1.38 12.01
C LYS A 7 1.12 0.54 10.73
N MET A 8 1.15 -0.77 10.90
CA MET A 8 1.24 -1.73 9.79
C MET A 8 -0.10 -2.48 9.66
N GLU A 9 -0.63 -2.50 8.43
CA GLU A 9 -1.78 -3.31 8.09
C GLU A 9 -1.50 -4.79 8.35
N GLU A 10 -2.49 -5.54 8.84
CA GLU A 10 -2.28 -6.91 9.32
C GLU A 10 -1.83 -7.88 8.22
N ASP A 11 -2.34 -7.75 7.00
CA ASP A 11 -1.92 -8.54 5.84
C ASP A 11 -0.45 -8.30 5.47
N VAL A 12 -0.03 -7.04 5.46
CA VAL A 12 1.38 -6.64 5.23
C VAL A 12 2.27 -7.18 6.34
N LYS A 13 1.82 -7.05 7.60
CA LYS A 13 2.56 -7.53 8.77
C LYS A 13 2.80 -9.04 8.72
N GLN A 14 1.78 -9.84 8.37
CA GLN A 14 1.93 -11.28 8.21
C GLN A 14 3.00 -11.62 7.17
N VAL A 15 2.96 -11.02 5.98
CA VAL A 15 3.94 -11.28 4.92
C VAL A 15 5.33 -10.85 5.33
N VAL A 16 5.50 -9.64 5.86
CA VAL A 16 6.81 -9.10 6.25
C VAL A 16 7.45 -9.94 7.35
N LEU A 17 6.68 -10.32 8.38
CA LEU A 17 7.21 -11.12 9.47
C LEU A 17 7.58 -12.54 9.01
N GLU A 18 6.74 -13.17 8.19
CA GLU A 18 7.03 -14.52 7.68
C GLU A 18 8.29 -14.53 6.82
N LEU A 19 8.34 -13.69 5.79
CA LEU A 19 9.49 -13.61 4.89
C LEU A 19 10.76 -13.20 5.63
N GLY A 20 10.69 -12.16 6.46
CA GLY A 20 11.84 -11.67 7.22
C GLY A 20 12.39 -12.70 8.21
N ALA A 21 11.50 -13.45 8.90
CA ALA A 21 11.92 -14.50 9.83
C ALA A 21 12.64 -15.64 9.10
N HIS A 22 12.18 -16.03 7.92
CA HIS A 22 12.87 -17.01 7.07
C HIS A 22 14.21 -16.49 6.56
N MET A 23 14.30 -15.23 6.13
CA MET A 23 15.54 -14.60 5.71
C MET A 23 16.58 -14.59 6.84
N ILE A 24 16.19 -14.24 8.07
CA ILE A 24 17.06 -14.26 9.25
C ILE A 24 17.57 -15.69 9.52
N LYS A 25 16.70 -16.69 9.44
CA LYS A 25 17.06 -18.10 9.61
C LYS A 25 18.06 -18.57 8.56
N LEU A 26 17.79 -18.28 7.28
CA LEU A 26 18.69 -18.63 6.18
C LEU A 26 20.07 -17.97 6.30
N ALA A 27 20.12 -16.75 6.84
CA ALA A 27 21.37 -16.05 7.13
C ALA A 27 22.13 -16.61 8.37
N GLY A 28 21.62 -17.62 9.05
CA GLY A 28 22.23 -18.18 10.26
C GLY A 28 22.24 -17.24 11.46
N LYS A 29 21.32 -16.25 11.49
CA LYS A 29 21.29 -15.19 12.51
C LYS A 29 20.18 -15.35 13.56
N GLY A 30 19.40 -16.43 13.50
CA GLY A 30 18.33 -16.71 14.44
C GLY A 30 18.06 -18.19 14.59
N ASN A 31 17.48 -18.58 15.75
CA ASN A 31 17.29 -19.99 16.14
C ASN A 31 15.99 -20.56 15.55
N SER A 32 14.89 -19.83 15.64
CA SER A 32 13.58 -20.29 15.17
C SER A 32 12.83 -19.17 14.44
N ILE A 33 11.86 -19.56 13.63
CA ILE A 33 11.00 -18.59 12.89
C ILE A 33 10.24 -17.70 13.89
N GLU A 34 9.69 -18.29 14.94
CA GLU A 34 8.89 -17.54 15.92
C GLU A 34 9.73 -16.56 16.74
N GLU A 35 10.93 -16.93 17.16
CA GLU A 35 11.87 -16.01 17.81
C GLU A 35 12.28 -14.86 16.87
N ASN A 36 12.50 -15.16 15.59
CA ASN A 36 12.86 -14.17 14.59
C ASN A 36 11.70 -13.16 14.38
N LYS A 37 10.45 -13.63 14.26
CA LYS A 37 9.27 -12.76 14.18
C LYS A 37 9.16 -11.85 15.42
N LYS A 38 9.33 -12.41 16.62
CA LYS A 38 9.30 -11.65 17.87
C LYS A 38 10.37 -10.55 17.86
N LYS A 39 11.60 -10.89 17.50
CA LYS A 39 12.72 -9.92 17.41
C LYS A 39 12.47 -8.81 16.40
N MET A 40 11.84 -9.14 15.26
CA MET A 40 11.44 -8.13 14.25
C MET A 40 10.41 -7.16 14.84
N LEU A 41 9.37 -7.67 15.51
CA LEU A 41 8.37 -6.82 16.15
C LEU A 41 8.97 -5.94 17.24
N GLU A 42 9.85 -6.50 18.10
CA GLU A 42 10.58 -5.73 19.10
C GLU A 42 11.39 -4.59 18.51
N ASN A 43 12.05 -4.81 17.35
CA ASN A 43 12.80 -3.76 16.66
C ASN A 43 11.92 -2.65 16.06
N ILE A 44 10.69 -2.97 15.68
CA ILE A 44 9.70 -1.95 15.28
C ILE A 44 9.24 -1.17 16.52
N GLN A 45 8.85 -1.87 17.57
CA GLN A 45 8.30 -1.26 18.80
C GLN A 45 9.30 -0.34 19.52
N ASN A 46 10.59 -0.72 19.54
CA ASN A 46 11.64 0.07 20.20
C ASN A 46 12.31 1.09 19.29
N GLY A 47 11.83 1.28 18.05
CA GLY A 47 12.31 2.26 17.09
C GLY A 47 13.60 1.91 16.34
N LYS A 48 14.28 0.80 16.68
CA LYS A 48 15.56 0.41 16.03
C LYS A 48 15.41 0.15 14.55
N ALA A 49 14.26 -0.37 14.10
CA ALA A 49 13.99 -0.60 12.69
C ALA A 49 13.87 0.74 11.93
N LEU A 50 13.19 1.75 12.50
CA LEU A 50 13.09 3.08 11.92
C LEU A 50 14.46 3.77 11.85
N GLU A 51 15.26 3.70 12.91
CA GLU A 51 16.62 4.24 12.91
C GLU A 51 17.52 3.57 11.87
N LYS A 52 17.38 2.26 11.67
CA LYS A 52 18.10 1.55 10.61
C LYS A 52 17.65 2.00 9.21
N PHE A 53 16.37 2.30 9.03
CA PHE A 53 15.86 2.87 7.78
C PHE A 53 16.42 4.28 7.53
N LYS A 54 16.50 5.13 8.55
CA LYS A 54 17.16 6.45 8.42
C LYS A 54 18.62 6.32 7.98
N GLN A 55 19.37 5.41 8.61
CA GLN A 55 20.76 5.13 8.20
C GLN A 55 20.85 4.69 6.73
N LEU A 56 19.92 3.85 6.26
CA LEU A 56 19.86 3.42 4.86
C LEU A 56 19.67 4.62 3.92
N ILE A 57 18.74 5.50 4.24
CA ILE A 57 18.47 6.72 3.44
C ILE A 57 19.67 7.66 3.42
N GLN A 58 20.29 7.90 4.58
CA GLN A 58 21.51 8.73 4.68
C GLN A 58 22.66 8.15 3.84
N ASN A 59 22.89 6.85 3.91
CA ASN A 59 23.96 6.20 3.16
C ASN A 59 23.76 6.27 1.63
N GLN A 60 22.52 6.51 1.19
CA GLN A 60 22.16 6.73 -0.20
C GLN A 60 22.03 8.21 -0.56
N ASN A 61 22.55 9.12 0.28
CA ASN A 61 22.45 10.56 0.13
C ASN A 61 21.02 11.10 0.07
N GLY A 62 20.05 10.38 0.68
CA GLY A 62 18.69 10.83 0.81
C GLY A 62 18.50 11.74 2.05
N ASP A 63 17.42 12.52 2.02
CA ASP A 63 17.07 13.42 3.12
C ASP A 63 16.19 12.69 4.14
N VAL A 64 16.68 12.55 5.37
CA VAL A 64 15.96 11.91 6.47
C VAL A 64 14.83 12.75 7.04
N LEU A 65 14.78 14.04 6.71
CA LEU A 65 13.69 14.92 7.12
C LEU A 65 12.32 14.36 6.73
N TYR A 66 12.21 13.78 5.55
CA TYR A 66 10.98 13.15 5.07
C TYR A 66 10.58 11.88 5.83
N ILE A 67 11.52 11.28 6.59
CA ILE A 67 11.18 10.16 7.48
C ILE A 67 10.62 10.69 8.79
N ASP A 68 11.16 11.79 9.30
CA ASP A 68 10.73 12.41 10.55
C ASP A 68 9.41 13.16 10.39
N GLU A 69 9.26 13.87 9.27
CA GLU A 69 8.14 14.72 8.92
C GLU A 69 7.52 14.31 7.56
N PRO A 70 6.83 13.17 7.47
CA PRO A 70 6.27 12.67 6.20
C PRO A 70 5.26 13.60 5.55
N GLU A 71 4.63 14.48 6.32
CA GLU A 71 3.72 15.51 5.83
C GLU A 71 4.39 16.53 4.90
N LYS A 72 5.73 16.59 4.89
CA LYS A 72 6.54 17.44 3.98
C LYS A 72 6.72 16.83 2.59
N PHE A 73 6.36 15.57 2.38
CA PHE A 73 6.33 15.04 1.02
C PHE A 73 5.41 15.90 0.15
N GLU A 74 5.85 16.15 -1.07
CA GLU A 74 5.04 16.85 -2.07
C GLU A 74 3.70 16.16 -2.26
N LYS A 75 2.64 16.96 -2.44
CA LYS A 75 1.27 16.47 -2.61
C LYS A 75 0.75 16.82 -3.99
N SER A 76 -0.11 15.99 -4.52
CA SER A 76 -0.84 16.29 -5.76
C SER A 76 -1.79 17.49 -5.58
N LYS A 77 -2.09 18.18 -6.68
CA LYS A 77 -3.02 19.32 -6.70
C LYS A 77 -4.46 18.92 -6.36
N TYR A 78 -4.85 17.73 -6.75
CA TYR A 78 -6.20 17.22 -6.56
C TYR A 78 -6.15 15.89 -5.82
N VAL A 79 -6.99 15.76 -4.80
CA VAL A 79 -7.30 14.50 -4.11
C VAL A 79 -8.79 14.31 -4.19
N ILE A 80 -9.25 13.33 -4.98
CA ILE A 80 -10.67 13.10 -5.25
C ILE A 80 -11.07 11.76 -4.66
N SER A 81 -12.10 11.79 -3.82
CA SER A 81 -12.71 10.58 -3.24
C SER A 81 -13.53 9.84 -4.29
N VAL A 82 -13.35 8.53 -4.37
CA VAL A 82 -14.20 7.65 -5.15
C VAL A 82 -15.29 7.11 -4.24
N ILE A 83 -16.53 7.48 -4.53
CA ILE A 83 -17.69 7.14 -3.70
C ILE A 83 -18.34 5.85 -4.21
N CYS A 84 -18.66 4.95 -3.28
CA CYS A 84 -19.42 3.74 -3.53
C CYS A 84 -20.87 4.09 -3.89
N GLU A 85 -21.42 3.50 -4.95
CA GLU A 85 -22.76 3.80 -5.47
C GLU A 85 -23.81 2.74 -5.08
N LYS A 86 -23.40 1.67 -4.40
CA LYS A 86 -24.29 0.58 -4.00
C LYS A 86 -23.81 -0.14 -2.75
N ASP A 87 -24.74 -0.70 -2.01
CA ASP A 87 -24.44 -1.52 -0.84
C ASP A 87 -23.96 -2.92 -1.25
N GLY A 88 -23.11 -3.53 -0.44
CA GLY A 88 -22.65 -4.91 -0.67
C GLY A 88 -21.30 -5.21 -0.06
N TYR A 89 -20.64 -6.22 -0.62
CA TYR A 89 -19.27 -6.60 -0.28
C TYR A 89 -18.38 -6.47 -1.51
N ILE A 90 -17.17 -5.98 -1.32
CA ILE A 90 -16.18 -5.95 -2.41
C ILE A 90 -15.72 -7.39 -2.66
N THR A 91 -16.09 -7.95 -3.81
CA THR A 91 -15.77 -9.33 -4.17
C THR A 91 -14.50 -9.47 -5.00
N SER A 92 -14.13 -8.43 -5.74
CA SER A 92 -12.83 -8.37 -6.41
C SER A 92 -12.42 -6.93 -6.73
N ILE A 93 -11.10 -6.74 -6.82
CA ILE A 93 -10.44 -5.53 -7.33
C ILE A 93 -9.38 -6.02 -8.31
N ASP A 94 -9.44 -5.56 -9.55
CA ASP A 94 -8.46 -5.92 -10.58
C ASP A 94 -7.17 -5.13 -10.39
N ALA A 95 -6.15 -5.77 -9.81
CA ALA A 95 -4.87 -5.15 -9.48
C ALA A 95 -4.10 -4.67 -10.72
N GLU A 96 -4.21 -5.38 -11.86
CA GLU A 96 -3.59 -4.96 -13.11
C GLU A 96 -4.21 -3.65 -13.62
N GLN A 97 -5.53 -3.55 -13.60
CA GLN A 97 -6.22 -2.33 -14.01
C GLN A 97 -5.91 -1.15 -13.07
N ILE A 98 -5.79 -1.37 -11.75
CA ILE A 98 -5.32 -0.36 -10.79
C ILE A 98 -3.92 0.12 -11.16
N GLY A 99 -2.99 -0.80 -11.45
CA GLY A 99 -1.64 -0.46 -11.88
C GLY A 99 -1.62 0.35 -13.18
N ARG A 100 -2.38 -0.06 -14.20
CA ARG A 100 -2.52 0.69 -15.47
C ARG A 100 -3.12 2.08 -15.26
N LEU A 101 -4.08 2.21 -14.37
CA LEU A 101 -4.70 3.49 -14.04
C LEU A 101 -3.71 4.42 -13.30
N SER A 102 -2.85 3.89 -12.44
CA SER A 102 -1.77 4.65 -11.80
C SER A 102 -0.78 5.19 -12.84
N VAL A 103 -0.41 4.39 -13.85
CA VAL A 103 0.42 4.85 -14.98
C VAL A 103 -0.29 5.95 -15.79
N PHE A 104 -1.59 5.82 -16.05
CA PHE A 104 -2.40 6.84 -16.73
C PHE A 104 -2.38 8.19 -15.99
N LEU A 105 -2.40 8.17 -14.65
CA LEU A 105 -2.29 9.38 -13.83
C LEU A 105 -0.89 10.01 -13.88
N GLY A 106 0.14 9.25 -14.26
CA GLY A 106 1.54 9.71 -14.31
C GLY A 106 2.47 9.05 -13.30
N ALA A 107 1.98 8.10 -12.47
CA ALA A 107 2.78 7.41 -11.46
C ALA A 107 3.71 6.32 -12.04
N GLY A 108 3.76 6.17 -13.35
CA GLY A 108 4.60 5.17 -14.01
C GLY A 108 4.97 5.58 -15.42
N ARG A 109 5.87 4.80 -16.05
CA ARG A 109 6.38 5.04 -17.40
C ARG A 109 5.66 4.17 -18.42
N ILE A 110 5.24 4.75 -19.53
CA ILE A 110 4.82 4.03 -20.75
C ILE A 110 6.04 3.86 -21.65
N LYS A 111 6.87 4.91 -21.76
CA LYS A 111 8.14 4.92 -22.50
C LYS A 111 9.29 5.19 -21.53
N LYS A 112 10.51 4.79 -21.91
CA LYS A 112 11.71 4.94 -21.10
C LYS A 112 12.00 6.40 -20.71
N GLU A 113 11.65 7.31 -21.60
CA GLU A 113 11.88 8.77 -21.49
C GLU A 113 10.83 9.49 -20.63
N ASP A 114 9.72 8.82 -20.28
CA ASP A 114 8.66 9.44 -19.49
C ASP A 114 9.16 9.77 -18.09
N GLU A 115 8.83 10.94 -17.61
CA GLU A 115 9.04 11.32 -16.19
C GLU A 115 7.93 10.74 -15.32
N ILE A 116 8.31 10.27 -14.14
CA ILE A 116 7.36 9.76 -13.14
C ILE A 116 7.00 10.90 -12.19
N ASP A 117 5.71 11.23 -12.16
CA ASP A 117 5.17 12.13 -11.14
C ASP A 117 4.97 11.34 -9.83
N LYS A 118 5.79 11.67 -8.82
CA LYS A 118 5.79 10.97 -7.51
C LYS A 118 4.63 11.39 -6.61
N THR A 119 3.87 12.42 -6.99
CA THR A 119 2.78 12.98 -6.20
C THR A 119 1.42 12.39 -6.55
N VAL A 120 1.32 11.70 -7.69
CA VAL A 120 0.07 11.13 -8.18
C VAL A 120 -0.03 9.63 -7.92
N GLY A 121 -1.25 9.11 -7.91
CA GLY A 121 -1.50 7.68 -7.69
C GLY A 121 -2.88 7.40 -7.13
N ILE A 122 -3.05 6.20 -6.58
CA ILE A 122 -4.33 5.70 -6.07
C ILE A 122 -4.10 5.13 -4.68
N VAL A 123 -4.91 5.56 -3.72
CA VAL A 123 -4.98 4.98 -2.38
C VAL A 123 -6.29 4.20 -2.26
N LEU A 124 -6.20 2.89 -2.06
CA LEU A 124 -7.36 2.03 -1.86
C LEU A 124 -7.76 2.06 -0.38
N GLU A 125 -8.96 2.58 -0.09
CA GLU A 125 -9.49 2.68 1.28
C GLU A 125 -10.22 1.40 1.69
N LYS A 126 -10.78 0.68 0.72
CA LYS A 126 -11.52 -0.57 0.92
C LYS A 126 -10.89 -1.71 0.13
N LYS A 127 -10.83 -2.89 0.74
CA LYS A 127 -10.22 -4.11 0.19
C LYS A 127 -11.27 -5.18 -0.10
N VAL A 128 -10.87 -6.24 -0.80
CA VAL A 128 -11.71 -7.42 -1.02
C VAL A 128 -12.12 -8.02 0.33
N GLY A 129 -13.42 -8.26 0.50
CA GLY A 129 -14.02 -8.72 1.75
C GLY A 129 -14.72 -7.63 2.56
N ASP A 130 -14.38 -6.37 2.34
CA ASP A 130 -15.00 -5.27 3.07
C ASP A 130 -16.47 -5.12 2.67
N LYS A 131 -17.30 -4.89 3.69
CA LYS A 131 -18.68 -4.43 3.50
C LYS A 131 -18.67 -2.93 3.24
N VAL A 132 -19.41 -2.52 2.22
CA VAL A 132 -19.54 -1.11 1.84
C VAL A 132 -20.99 -0.72 1.67
N TYR A 133 -21.26 0.57 1.87
CA TYR A 133 -22.55 1.18 1.70
C TYR A 133 -22.48 2.32 0.69
N THR A 134 -23.61 2.61 0.08
CA THR A 134 -23.75 3.79 -0.78
C THR A 134 -23.32 5.05 -0.02
N GLY A 135 -22.38 5.79 -0.59
CA GLY A 135 -21.77 6.97 0.05
C GLY A 135 -20.41 6.72 0.71
N ASP A 136 -20.01 5.47 0.93
CA ASP A 136 -18.67 5.16 1.48
C ASP A 136 -17.58 5.56 0.49
N VAL A 137 -16.44 6.03 1.01
CA VAL A 137 -15.23 6.22 0.22
C VAL A 137 -14.55 4.86 0.03
N ILE A 138 -14.30 4.46 -1.22
CA ILE A 138 -13.63 3.20 -1.55
C ILE A 138 -12.17 3.39 -1.99
N ALA A 139 -11.83 4.57 -2.50
CA ALA A 139 -10.47 4.93 -2.88
C ALA A 139 -10.30 6.45 -2.94
N TYR A 140 -9.04 6.91 -2.95
CA TYR A 140 -8.67 8.29 -3.26
C TYR A 140 -7.80 8.32 -4.50
N ILE A 141 -8.10 9.26 -5.41
CA ILE A 141 -7.31 9.57 -6.60
C ILE A 141 -6.46 10.81 -6.32
N HIS A 142 -5.16 10.67 -6.40
CA HIS A 142 -4.20 11.75 -6.34
C HIS A 142 -3.76 12.11 -7.76
N ALA A 143 -3.97 13.35 -8.20
CA ALA A 143 -3.68 13.77 -9.56
C ALA A 143 -3.28 15.24 -9.66
N ASN A 144 -2.54 15.60 -10.72
CA ASN A 144 -2.18 16.98 -11.04
C ASN A 144 -2.99 17.54 -12.22
N ASP A 145 -3.73 16.69 -12.90
CA ASP A 145 -4.66 17.02 -13.98
C ASP A 145 -6.08 16.64 -13.55
N LYS A 146 -6.99 17.62 -13.59
CA LYS A 146 -8.37 17.44 -13.13
C LYS A 146 -9.21 16.54 -14.04
N GLU A 147 -8.97 16.59 -15.35
CA GLU A 147 -9.71 15.76 -16.30
C GLU A 147 -9.30 14.30 -16.15
N LYS A 148 -7.99 14.03 -16.06
CA LYS A 148 -7.48 12.68 -15.74
C LYS A 148 -7.99 12.17 -14.39
N ALA A 149 -8.07 13.03 -13.39
CA ALA A 149 -8.60 12.64 -12.08
C ALA A 149 -10.07 12.20 -12.18
N ASN A 150 -10.93 12.96 -12.87
CA ASN A 150 -12.33 12.62 -13.07
C ASN A 150 -12.50 11.32 -13.88
N GLU A 151 -11.71 11.13 -14.93
CA GLU A 151 -11.71 9.90 -15.71
C GLU A 151 -11.26 8.70 -14.86
N ALA A 152 -10.25 8.88 -14.01
CA ALA A 152 -9.78 7.84 -13.10
C ALA A 152 -10.85 7.42 -12.09
N VAL A 153 -11.64 8.35 -11.56
CA VAL A 153 -12.79 8.05 -10.68
C VAL A 153 -13.77 7.11 -11.38
N GLU A 154 -14.16 7.41 -12.63
CA GLU A 154 -15.11 6.59 -13.37
C GLU A 154 -14.54 5.20 -13.75
N ARG A 155 -13.24 5.13 -14.00
CA ARG A 155 -12.57 3.85 -14.25
C ARG A 155 -12.48 2.99 -12.99
N ILE A 156 -12.16 3.57 -11.83
CA ILE A 156 -12.05 2.83 -10.56
C ILE A 156 -13.38 2.22 -10.14
N LYS A 157 -14.49 2.92 -10.32
CA LYS A 157 -15.83 2.39 -10.04
C LYS A 157 -16.13 1.10 -10.82
N LYS A 158 -15.57 0.94 -12.02
CA LYS A 158 -15.71 -0.27 -12.86
C LYS A 158 -14.76 -1.40 -12.47
N ILE A 159 -13.62 -1.06 -11.84
CA ILE A 159 -12.61 -2.01 -11.38
C ILE A 159 -13.09 -2.75 -10.12
N TYR A 160 -13.84 -2.06 -9.26
CA TYR A 160 -14.41 -2.66 -8.06
C TYR A 160 -15.66 -3.49 -8.41
N LYS A 161 -15.66 -4.77 -8.05
CA LYS A 161 -16.86 -5.60 -8.08
C LYS A 161 -17.48 -5.66 -6.70
N ILE A 162 -18.72 -5.19 -6.59
CA ILE A 162 -19.48 -5.17 -5.35
C ILE A 162 -20.73 -6.00 -5.53
N GLU A 163 -20.96 -6.96 -4.64
CA GLU A 163 -22.06 -7.93 -4.71
C GLU A 163 -22.68 -8.11 -3.32
N ASN A 164 -23.92 -8.62 -3.26
CA ASN A 164 -24.60 -8.91 -2.00
C ASN A 164 -24.10 -10.18 -1.30
N LYS A 165 -23.06 -10.83 -1.86
CA LYS A 165 -22.49 -12.08 -1.36
C LYS A 165 -21.14 -11.79 -0.72
N ILE A 166 -20.92 -12.33 0.48
CA ILE A 166 -19.61 -12.30 1.13
C ILE A 166 -18.64 -13.15 0.31
N PRO A 167 -17.51 -12.59 -0.17
CA PRO A 167 -16.53 -13.35 -0.92
C PRO A 167 -15.76 -14.31 -0.01
N GLU A 168 -15.24 -15.39 -0.59
CA GLU A 168 -14.22 -16.20 0.07
C GLU A 168 -12.92 -15.41 0.13
N ILE A 169 -12.45 -15.11 1.34
CA ILE A 169 -11.20 -14.40 1.56
C ILE A 169 -10.04 -15.38 1.49
N LYS A 170 -9.19 -15.23 0.48
CA LYS A 170 -7.97 -16.03 0.34
C LYS A 170 -6.97 -15.67 1.45
N LYS A 171 -6.30 -16.69 2.00
CA LYS A 171 -5.22 -16.47 2.96
C LYS A 171 -4.09 -15.67 2.29
N THR A 172 -3.54 -14.69 3.00
CA THR A 172 -2.39 -13.89 2.52
C THR A 172 -1.18 -14.77 2.27
N ILE A 173 -0.93 -15.75 3.15
CA ILE A 173 0.11 -16.78 2.98
C ILE A 173 -0.59 -18.09 2.59
N ILE A 174 -0.40 -18.52 1.35
CA ILE A 174 -1.06 -19.72 0.80
C ILE A 174 -0.37 -20.99 1.34
N LYS A 175 0.97 -21.02 1.30
CA LYS A 175 1.77 -22.19 1.71
C LYS A 175 3.21 -21.78 2.03
N ILE A 176 3.79 -22.44 3.02
CA ILE A 176 5.22 -22.42 3.33
C ILE A 176 5.76 -23.80 2.92
N ILE A 177 6.87 -23.84 2.19
CA ILE A 177 7.50 -25.05 1.65
C ILE A 177 8.82 -25.31 2.36
#